data_39d0104f4dc42109dd10c80b714b3aa8
#
_entry.id   39d0104f4dc42109dd10c80b714b3aa8
#
_cell.length_a   1.000
_cell.length_b   1.000
_cell.length_c   1.000
_cell.angle_alpha   90.00
_cell.angle_beta   90.00
_cell.angle_gamma   90.00
#
_symmetry.space_group_name_H-M   'P 1'
#
loop_
_entity.id
_entity.type
_entity.pdbx_description
1 polymer ?
#
loop_
_entity_poly.entity_id
_entity_poly.type
_entity_poly.pdbx_seq_one_letter_code
_entity_poly.pdbx_strand_id
1 'polypeptide(L)'
;MYVDFMSSNHKQQKRDYLSRVNDPIFPKAKAAELAKKFEFDYWDGDRRINYGGYKYIEGRWTPIAKKMIEFYKLNNTSKILDVGCGKGFLLYELKKLLPGASINGLDCSQYAIENSKDEIRKDLIQGCASKLPYNDNSFDLAISINTLHCLENFKL
;
A
#
# COMPACT_ATOMS: atom_id res chain seq x y z
N MET A 1 18.23 8.36 -11.63
CA MET A 1 17.19 8.76 -12.62
C MET A 1 15.85 8.75 -11.92
N TYR A 2 15.11 9.87 -11.90
CA TYR A 2 13.75 9.94 -11.33
C TYR A 2 12.74 9.47 -12.38
N VAL A 3 11.84 8.56 -11.99
CA VAL A 3 10.71 8.11 -12.81
C VAL A 3 9.44 8.18 -12.00
N ASP A 4 8.47 8.96 -12.44
CA ASP A 4 7.16 9.06 -11.78
C ASP A 4 6.24 7.92 -12.26
N PHE A 5 6.04 6.91 -11.40
CA PHE A 5 5.10 5.82 -11.64
C PHE A 5 3.66 6.18 -11.27
N MET A 6 3.45 7.19 -10.42
CA MET A 6 2.16 7.48 -9.80
C MET A 6 1.34 8.57 -10.49
N SER A 7 1.90 9.25 -11.49
CA SER A 7 1.26 10.40 -12.16
C SER A 7 -0.16 10.14 -12.66
N SER A 8 -0.44 8.92 -13.11
CA SER A 8 -1.79 8.53 -13.57
C SER A 8 -2.85 8.45 -12.46
N ASN A 9 -2.43 8.37 -11.19
CA ASN A 9 -3.32 8.21 -10.03
C ASN A 9 -3.53 9.50 -9.23
N HIS A 10 -2.78 10.56 -9.50
CA HIS A 10 -2.91 11.83 -8.80
C HIS A 10 -4.11 12.63 -9.31
N LYS A 11 -5.30 12.38 -8.75
CA LYS A 11 -6.38 13.36 -8.80
C LYS A 11 -6.11 14.41 -7.73
N GLN A 12 -5.87 15.67 -8.16
CA GLN A 12 -5.79 16.81 -7.24
C GLN A 12 -7.17 17.01 -6.57
N GLN A 13 -7.36 16.41 -5.39
CA GLN A 13 -8.49 16.74 -4.53
C GLN A 13 -8.07 17.88 -3.62
N LYS A 14 -8.66 19.05 -3.77
CA LYS A 14 -8.56 20.13 -2.77
C LYS A 14 -9.23 19.63 -1.48
N ARG A 15 -8.41 19.25 -0.50
CA ARG A 15 -8.91 18.89 0.84
C ARG A 15 -8.91 20.16 1.68
N ASP A 16 -10.05 20.50 2.29
CA ASP A 16 -10.09 21.51 3.33
C ASP A 16 -9.54 20.91 4.63
N TYR A 17 -8.25 21.17 4.87
CA TYR A 17 -7.58 20.67 6.08
C TYR A 17 -7.95 21.49 7.33
N LEU A 18 -8.36 22.76 7.18
CA LEU A 18 -8.66 23.64 8.31
C LEU A 18 -9.99 23.28 8.96
N SER A 19 -11.02 22.98 8.18
CA SER A 19 -12.32 22.53 8.72
C SER A 19 -12.22 21.24 9.54
N ARG A 20 -11.19 20.43 9.31
CA ARG A 20 -10.95 19.15 10.00
C ARG A 20 -10.25 19.31 11.37
N VAL A 21 -9.61 20.44 11.63
CA VAL A 21 -8.88 20.64 12.90
C VAL A 21 -9.84 20.61 14.08
N ASN A 22 -11.02 21.24 13.91
CA ASN A 22 -12.04 21.43 14.95
C ASN A 22 -13.32 20.64 14.66
N ASP A 23 -13.25 19.53 13.91
CA ASP A 23 -14.41 18.68 13.66
C ASP A 23 -14.98 18.20 15.02
N PRO A 24 -16.27 18.45 15.33
CA PRO A 24 -16.84 18.17 16.65
C PRO A 24 -16.94 16.67 16.96
N ILE A 25 -16.97 15.82 15.93
CA ILE A 25 -17.11 14.36 16.07
C ILE A 25 -15.74 13.67 16.03
N PHE A 26 -14.90 14.08 15.06
CA PHE A 26 -13.55 13.56 14.88
C PHE A 26 -12.51 14.69 14.82
N PRO A 27 -12.19 15.35 15.96
CA PRO A 27 -11.07 16.28 16.01
C PRO A 27 -9.80 15.61 15.47
N LYS A 28 -8.95 16.36 14.80
CA LYS A 28 -7.76 15.82 14.12
C LYS A 28 -6.90 14.91 15.02
N ALA A 29 -6.76 15.26 16.30
CA ALA A 29 -6.01 14.44 17.26
C ALA A 29 -6.63 13.05 17.45
N LYS A 30 -7.94 12.98 17.68
CA LYS A 30 -8.68 11.70 17.83
C LYS A 30 -8.63 10.87 16.53
N ALA A 31 -8.82 11.52 15.38
CA ALA A 31 -8.72 10.85 14.09
C ALA A 31 -7.31 10.26 13.86
N ALA A 32 -6.25 10.98 14.26
CA ALA A 32 -4.87 10.51 14.15
C ALA A 32 -4.59 9.31 15.09
N GLU A 33 -5.13 9.28 16.29
CA GLU A 33 -5.01 8.14 17.22
C GLU A 33 -5.64 6.87 16.65
N LEU A 34 -6.83 7.00 16.04
CA LEU A 34 -7.48 5.87 15.36
C LEU A 34 -6.71 5.43 14.12
N ALA A 35 -6.23 6.39 13.32
CA ALA A 35 -5.47 6.10 12.10
C ALA A 35 -4.17 5.34 12.39
N LYS A 36 -3.49 5.62 13.50
CA LYS A 36 -2.23 4.95 13.89
C LYS A 36 -2.38 3.44 14.16
N LYS A 37 -3.60 2.96 14.37
CA LYS A 37 -3.86 1.53 14.56
C LYS A 37 -3.80 0.73 13.26
N PHE A 38 -3.94 1.40 12.11
CA PHE A 38 -3.97 0.80 10.77
C PHE A 38 -5.02 -0.32 10.59
N GLU A 39 -6.11 -0.29 11.37
CA GLU A 39 -7.20 -1.26 11.35
C GLU A 39 -8.41 -0.73 10.56
N PHE A 40 -9.62 -1.29 10.80
CA PHE A 40 -10.87 -0.94 10.12
C PHE A 40 -11.06 0.58 9.96
N ASP A 41 -10.88 1.34 11.02
CA ASP A 41 -11.09 2.80 11.00
C ASP A 41 -10.17 3.51 9.99
N TYR A 42 -8.95 3.03 9.82
CA TYR A 42 -7.98 3.56 8.85
C TYR A 42 -8.40 3.27 7.40
N TRP A 43 -8.84 2.04 7.11
CA TRP A 43 -9.10 1.57 5.75
C TRP A 43 -10.52 1.85 5.29
N ASP A 44 -11.50 1.40 6.04
CA ASP A 44 -12.91 1.35 5.63
C ASP A 44 -13.85 2.14 6.56
N GLY A 45 -13.32 2.74 7.65
CA GLY A 45 -14.05 3.56 8.59
C GLY A 45 -14.45 4.94 8.06
N ASP A 46 -14.58 5.91 8.95
CA ASP A 46 -14.97 7.28 8.56
C ASP A 46 -13.87 7.96 7.73
N ARG A 47 -14.26 8.60 6.63
CA ARG A 47 -13.34 9.32 5.72
C ARG A 47 -12.53 10.42 6.41
N ARG A 48 -13.00 10.94 7.55
CA ARG A 48 -12.28 11.91 8.36
C ARG A 48 -11.06 11.31 9.05
N ILE A 49 -11.05 10.00 9.30
CA ILE A 49 -9.91 9.29 9.89
C ILE A 49 -8.83 9.10 8.82
N ASN A 50 -9.12 8.39 7.72
CA ASN A 50 -8.16 8.26 6.62
C ASN A 50 -8.83 7.94 5.26
N TYR A 51 -8.82 6.70 4.79
CA TYR A 51 -9.27 6.36 3.43
C TYR A 51 -10.78 6.45 3.27
N GLY A 52 -11.56 5.98 4.24
CA GLY A 52 -13.02 5.96 4.18
C GLY A 52 -13.55 5.03 3.09
N GLY A 53 -13.11 3.78 3.11
CA GLY A 53 -13.42 2.76 2.13
C GLY A 53 -12.35 2.61 1.06
N TYR A 54 -11.25 1.91 1.41
CA TYR A 54 -10.17 1.60 0.47
C TYR A 54 -10.52 0.32 -0.29
N LYS A 55 -11.20 0.49 -1.44
CA LYS A 55 -11.68 -0.61 -2.27
C LYS A 55 -10.86 -0.74 -3.56
N TYR A 56 -10.78 -1.98 -4.05
CA TYR A 56 -10.21 -2.23 -5.37
C TYR A 56 -11.07 -1.57 -6.45
N ILE A 57 -10.40 -0.81 -7.30
CA ILE A 57 -11.00 -0.19 -8.49
C ILE A 57 -10.28 -0.76 -9.70
N GLU A 58 -11.01 -1.45 -10.55
CA GLU A 58 -10.45 -2.07 -11.75
C GLU A 58 -9.78 -1.02 -12.64
N GLY A 59 -8.63 -1.38 -13.19
CA GLY A 59 -7.84 -0.51 -14.06
C GLY A 59 -7.07 0.60 -13.36
N ARG A 60 -7.27 0.83 -12.05
CA ARG A 60 -6.60 1.93 -11.34
C ARG A 60 -5.10 1.69 -11.17
N TRP A 61 -4.69 0.49 -10.81
CA TRP A 61 -3.30 0.11 -10.58
C TRP A 61 -2.63 -0.49 -11.80
N THR A 62 -3.39 -0.92 -12.80
CA THR A 62 -2.89 -1.56 -14.02
C THR A 62 -1.85 -0.72 -14.78
N PRO A 63 -2.03 0.61 -15.00
CA PRO A 63 -1.02 1.42 -15.69
C PRO A 63 0.30 1.49 -14.92
N ILE A 64 0.23 1.54 -13.58
CA ILE A 64 1.41 1.57 -12.70
C ILE A 64 2.16 0.25 -12.78
N ALA A 65 1.44 -0.88 -12.65
CA ALA A 65 2.01 -2.21 -12.77
C ALA A 65 2.67 -2.43 -14.12
N LYS A 66 2.03 -2.06 -15.23
CA LYS A 66 2.60 -2.14 -16.58
C LYS A 66 3.88 -1.32 -16.71
N LYS A 67 3.87 -0.08 -16.25
CA LYS A 67 5.05 0.80 -16.28
C LYS A 67 6.21 0.25 -15.45
N MET A 68 5.93 -0.35 -14.27
CA MET A 68 6.94 -1.02 -13.45
C MET A 68 7.52 -2.25 -14.14
N ILE A 69 6.67 -3.09 -14.75
CA ILE A 69 7.10 -4.27 -15.50
C ILE A 69 8.05 -3.88 -16.63
N GLU A 70 7.68 -2.88 -17.42
CA GLU A 70 8.50 -2.39 -18.54
C GLU A 70 9.83 -1.81 -18.05
N PHE A 71 9.78 -0.90 -17.08
CA PHE A 71 10.95 -0.17 -16.60
C PHE A 71 11.97 -1.07 -15.91
N TYR A 72 11.51 -1.98 -15.04
CA TYR A 72 12.37 -2.92 -14.31
C TYR A 72 12.60 -4.24 -15.07
N LYS A 73 12.03 -4.39 -16.28
CA LYS A 73 12.11 -5.62 -17.10
C LYS A 73 11.65 -6.87 -16.34
N LEU A 74 10.58 -6.73 -15.55
CA LEU A 74 10.03 -7.83 -14.79
C LEU A 74 9.39 -8.87 -15.71
N ASN A 75 9.43 -10.12 -15.28
CA ASN A 75 8.90 -11.25 -16.04
C ASN A 75 8.30 -12.31 -15.08
N ASN A 76 7.84 -13.44 -15.63
CA ASN A 76 7.22 -14.51 -14.87
C ASN A 76 8.13 -15.24 -13.87
N THR A 77 9.43 -14.99 -13.86
CA THR A 77 10.38 -15.54 -12.89
C THR A 77 10.79 -14.52 -11.81
N SER A 78 10.34 -13.29 -11.94
CA SER A 78 10.70 -12.20 -11.02
C SER A 78 10.11 -12.43 -9.63
N LYS A 79 10.87 -12.03 -8.61
CA LYS A 79 10.49 -12.02 -7.19
C LYS A 79 10.27 -10.57 -6.75
N ILE A 80 9.06 -10.26 -6.33
CA ILE A 80 8.64 -8.89 -6.03
C ILE A 80 8.14 -8.81 -4.59
N LEU A 81 8.61 -7.82 -3.84
CA LEU A 81 8.16 -7.49 -2.49
C LEU A 81 7.51 -6.10 -2.48
N ASP A 82 6.35 -5.97 -1.83
CA ASP A 82 5.74 -4.68 -1.50
C ASP A 82 5.69 -4.49 0.02
N VAL A 83 6.45 -3.53 0.52
CA VAL A 83 6.57 -3.20 1.96
C VAL A 83 5.56 -2.09 2.29
N GLY A 84 4.57 -2.42 3.12
CA GLY A 84 3.40 -1.59 3.37
C GLY A 84 2.36 -1.74 2.26
N CYS A 85 2.13 -2.99 1.86
CA CYS A 85 1.29 -3.32 0.71
C CYS A 85 -0.20 -3.00 0.91
N GLY A 86 -0.66 -2.75 2.14
CA GLY A 86 -2.07 -2.58 2.47
C GLY A 86 -2.90 -3.79 2.03
N LYS A 87 -4.00 -3.56 1.32
CA LYS A 87 -4.84 -4.63 0.75
C LYS A 87 -4.24 -5.26 -0.52
N GLY A 88 -2.98 -4.97 -0.87
CA GLY A 88 -2.22 -5.61 -1.94
C GLY A 88 -2.71 -5.33 -3.37
N PHE A 89 -3.42 -4.23 -3.64
CA PHE A 89 -4.03 -4.02 -4.96
C PHE A 89 -3.01 -3.86 -6.10
N LEU A 90 -1.83 -3.29 -5.83
CA LEU A 90 -0.75 -3.25 -6.81
C LEU A 90 -0.18 -4.65 -7.08
N LEU A 91 0.06 -5.44 -6.02
CA LEU A 91 0.52 -6.83 -6.14
C LEU A 91 -0.48 -7.70 -6.91
N TYR A 92 -1.78 -7.48 -6.69
CA TYR A 92 -2.82 -8.17 -7.44
C TYR A 92 -2.72 -7.88 -8.95
N GLU A 93 -2.52 -6.62 -9.35
CA GLU A 93 -2.32 -6.28 -10.76
C GLU A 93 -1.01 -6.86 -11.33
N LEU A 94 0.07 -6.82 -10.56
CA LEU A 94 1.32 -7.46 -10.97
C LEU A 94 1.13 -8.97 -11.17
N LYS A 95 0.41 -9.65 -10.28
CA LYS A 95 0.11 -11.08 -10.41
C LYS A 95 -0.76 -11.40 -11.63
N LYS A 96 -1.74 -10.55 -11.95
CA LYS A 96 -2.55 -10.70 -13.17
C LYS A 96 -1.72 -10.58 -14.44
N LEU A 97 -0.77 -9.65 -14.46
CA LEU A 97 0.07 -9.38 -15.64
C LEU A 97 1.24 -10.36 -15.76
N LEU A 98 1.73 -10.88 -14.64
CA LEU A 98 2.84 -11.83 -14.54
C LEU A 98 2.44 -13.01 -13.65
N PRO A 99 1.60 -13.94 -14.12
CA PRO A 99 1.05 -15.02 -13.29
C PRO A 99 2.11 -15.98 -12.73
N GLY A 100 3.27 -16.08 -13.36
CA GLY A 100 4.40 -16.89 -12.89
C GLY A 100 5.31 -16.19 -11.88
N ALA A 101 5.21 -14.85 -11.73
CA ALA A 101 6.05 -14.11 -10.79
C ALA A 101 5.70 -14.47 -9.33
N SER A 102 6.73 -14.50 -8.48
CA SER A 102 6.58 -14.60 -7.04
C SER A 102 6.31 -13.21 -6.48
N ILE A 103 5.11 -12.98 -5.99
CA ILE A 103 4.75 -11.75 -5.30
C ILE A 103 4.73 -11.99 -3.79
N ASN A 104 5.17 -10.99 -3.01
CA ASN A 104 5.12 -11.01 -1.55
C ASN A 104 4.72 -9.62 -1.07
N GLY A 105 3.81 -9.55 -0.11
CA GLY A 105 3.43 -8.31 0.54
C GLY A 105 3.62 -8.39 2.04
N LEU A 106 4.04 -7.28 2.63
CA LEU A 106 4.11 -7.14 4.08
C LEU A 106 3.38 -5.86 4.49
N ASP A 107 2.49 -5.97 5.46
CA ASP A 107 1.80 -4.81 6.05
C ASP A 107 1.63 -5.01 7.57
N CYS A 108 1.60 -3.93 8.33
CA CYS A 108 1.34 -3.99 9.77
C CYS A 108 -0.13 -4.24 10.10
N SER A 109 -1.03 -3.97 9.18
CA SER A 109 -2.47 -4.10 9.32
C SER A 109 -2.95 -5.52 9.01
N GLN A 110 -3.32 -6.26 10.03
CA GLN A 110 -4.00 -7.55 9.86
C GLN A 110 -5.31 -7.38 9.08
N TYR A 111 -6.06 -6.32 9.40
CA TYR A 111 -7.31 -6.00 8.72
C TYR A 111 -7.12 -5.84 7.20
N ALA A 112 -6.06 -5.13 6.77
CA ALA A 112 -5.79 -4.92 5.36
C ALA A 112 -5.50 -6.24 4.64
N ILE A 113 -4.73 -7.13 5.25
CA ILE A 113 -4.40 -8.45 4.70
C ILE A 113 -5.66 -9.31 4.57
N GLU A 114 -6.49 -9.38 5.61
CA GLU A 114 -7.74 -10.14 5.61
C GLU A 114 -8.75 -9.63 4.57
N ASN A 115 -8.70 -8.33 4.25
CA ASN A 115 -9.55 -7.68 3.25
C ASN A 115 -8.85 -7.46 1.90
N SER A 116 -7.79 -8.22 1.64
CA SER A 116 -7.15 -8.30 0.32
C SER A 116 -7.93 -9.20 -0.64
N LYS A 117 -7.51 -9.23 -1.92
CA LYS A 117 -8.05 -10.18 -2.90
C LYS A 117 -7.62 -11.61 -2.55
N ASP A 118 -8.55 -12.57 -2.67
CA ASP A 118 -8.33 -13.98 -2.30
C ASP A 118 -7.14 -14.59 -3.06
N GLU A 119 -6.97 -14.18 -4.32
CA GLU A 119 -5.92 -14.69 -5.22
C GLU A 119 -4.51 -14.40 -4.73
N ILE A 120 -4.33 -13.36 -3.91
CA ILE A 120 -3.00 -12.95 -3.40
C ILE A 120 -2.89 -13.03 -1.88
N ARG A 121 -3.97 -13.24 -1.14
CA ARG A 121 -3.97 -13.18 0.34
C ARG A 121 -2.92 -14.09 0.97
N LYS A 122 -2.70 -15.27 0.43
CA LYS A 122 -1.68 -16.22 0.90
C LYS A 122 -0.24 -15.71 0.74
N ASP A 123 -0.03 -14.75 -0.14
CA ASP A 123 1.27 -14.16 -0.44
C ASP A 123 1.52 -12.88 0.38
N LEU A 124 0.57 -12.51 1.26
CA LEU A 124 0.66 -11.35 2.15
C LEU A 124 0.87 -11.81 3.59
N ILE A 125 1.74 -11.12 4.31
CA ILE A 125 2.01 -11.40 5.72
C ILE A 125 1.89 -10.13 6.57
N GLN A 126 1.45 -10.30 7.82
CA GLN A 126 1.50 -9.24 8.80
C GLN A 126 2.94 -9.07 9.32
N GLY A 127 3.44 -7.84 9.33
CA GLY A 127 4.77 -7.55 9.82
C GLY A 127 5.10 -6.07 9.85
N CYS A 128 6.21 -5.73 10.49
CA CYS A 128 6.70 -4.36 10.59
C CYS A 128 7.79 -4.10 9.55
N ALA A 129 7.67 -3.00 8.81
CA ALA A 129 8.65 -2.60 7.80
C ALA A 129 10.06 -2.28 8.39
N SER A 130 10.17 -2.06 9.71
CA SER A 130 11.44 -1.89 10.38
C SER A 130 12.23 -3.20 10.58
N LYS A 131 11.57 -4.36 10.43
CA LYS A 131 12.19 -5.68 10.60
C LYS A 131 11.57 -6.66 9.59
N LEU A 132 12.15 -6.69 8.42
CA LEU A 132 11.69 -7.58 7.35
C LEU A 132 12.08 -9.03 7.63
N PRO A 133 11.16 -10.01 7.51
CA PRO A 133 11.43 -11.43 7.77
C PRO A 133 12.01 -12.14 6.54
N TYR A 134 12.84 -11.46 5.77
CA TYR A 134 13.43 -11.97 4.54
C TYR A 134 14.96 -11.88 4.60
N ASN A 135 15.63 -12.80 3.92
CA ASN A 135 17.07 -12.73 3.74
C ASN A 135 17.44 -11.64 2.73
N ASP A 136 18.68 -11.15 2.83
CA ASP A 136 19.23 -10.22 1.86
C ASP A 136 19.21 -10.83 0.44
N ASN A 137 19.06 -9.98 -0.56
CA ASN A 137 19.03 -10.38 -1.98
C ASN A 137 17.95 -11.40 -2.35
N SER A 138 16.83 -11.46 -1.60
CA SER A 138 15.73 -12.39 -1.86
C SER A 138 14.80 -11.95 -2.99
N PHE A 139 14.83 -10.68 -3.40
CA PHE A 139 13.89 -10.09 -4.34
C PHE A 139 14.61 -9.34 -5.48
N ASP A 140 14.02 -9.36 -6.67
CA ASP A 140 14.47 -8.58 -7.82
C ASP A 140 13.98 -7.13 -7.77
N LEU A 141 12.81 -6.92 -7.11
CA LEU A 141 12.23 -5.59 -6.88
C LEU A 141 11.60 -5.52 -5.49
N ALA A 142 11.96 -4.48 -4.74
CA ALA A 142 11.25 -4.08 -3.53
C ALA A 142 10.53 -2.74 -3.78
N ILE A 143 9.26 -2.70 -3.43
CA ILE A 143 8.37 -1.54 -3.57
C ILE A 143 8.01 -1.04 -2.17
N SER A 144 7.91 0.27 -1.99
CA SER A 144 7.30 0.86 -0.79
C SER A 144 6.62 2.18 -1.16
N ILE A 145 5.29 2.21 -1.07
CA ILE A 145 4.49 3.38 -1.46
C ILE A 145 3.74 3.90 -0.24
N ASN A 146 4.03 5.14 0.16
CA ASN A 146 3.41 5.82 1.31
C ASN A 146 3.51 5.04 2.64
N THR A 147 4.64 4.39 2.92
CA THR A 147 4.83 3.55 4.10
C THR A 147 5.95 4.06 5.00
N LEU A 148 7.11 4.36 4.45
CA LEU A 148 8.32 4.65 5.23
C LEU A 148 8.17 5.84 6.18
N HIS A 149 7.33 6.83 5.82
CA HIS A 149 7.05 7.98 6.69
C HIS A 149 6.23 7.64 7.95
N CYS A 150 5.68 6.42 8.02
CA CYS A 150 4.96 5.93 9.20
C CYS A 150 5.89 5.26 10.23
N LEU A 151 7.17 5.07 9.91
CA LEU A 151 8.14 4.45 10.82
C LEU A 151 8.76 5.49 11.75
N GLU A 152 8.76 5.23 13.06
CA GLU A 152 9.26 6.17 14.07
C GLU A 152 10.76 6.44 13.96
N ASN A 153 11.56 5.50 13.49
CA ASN A 153 13.02 5.55 13.44
C ASN A 153 13.57 5.34 12.03
N PHE A 154 12.87 5.81 11.01
CA PHE A 154 13.36 5.73 9.64
C PHE A 154 14.54 6.71 9.47
N LYS A 155 15.75 6.19 9.35
CA LYS A 155 16.95 6.94 8.92
C LYS A 155 17.25 6.57 7.48
N LEU A 156 17.31 7.59 6.61
CA LEU A 156 17.84 7.47 5.25
C LEU A 156 19.35 7.21 5.30
#